data_79153e812ce894359ac7a10e27e56947
#
_entry.id   79153e812ce894359ac7a10e27e56947
#
_cell.length_a   1.000
_cell.length_b   1.000
_cell.length_c   1.000
_cell.angle_alpha   90.00
_cell.angle_beta   90.00
_cell.angle_gamma   90.00
#
_symmetry.space_group_name_H-M   'P 1'
#
loop_
_entity.id
_entity.type
_entity.pdbx_description
1 polymer ?
#
loop_
_entity_poly.entity_id
_entity_poly.type
_entity_poly.pdbx_seq_one_letter_code
_entity_poly.pdbx_strand_id
1 'polypeptide(L)'
;NGGEVEIPFEFQVIAGSYNSQIGEISNLFQLANLAKVNQNEALGIFSDRFFSDVFLNGDLGLGKLRDELILGTDIKTAMEEFLIAVHKKSQVGISLEKEEISLDSLEGEMPVTVMINKSVWGHVSLQAEAEGDFIITDRTSYDEGDFIGGKLEYTFYLSDKGLHAGRNTGRIVFSTPYERKTLVVKVDNYAVNDGRLINMFEKRNIVTLMKTYLNFRLDRVNMEQWILTSRNALSELLKNDEDDPYCNLLMSQILISDNK
;
A
#
# COMPACT_ATOMS: atom_id res chain seq x y z
N ASN A 1 78.44 29.80 7.61
CA ASN A 1 77.24 30.57 7.33
C ASN A 1 76.02 29.63 7.51
N GLY A 2 75.42 29.66 8.71
CA GLY A 2 74.20 29.01 8.99
C GLY A 2 73.05 29.94 8.54
N GLY A 3 72.34 29.59 7.52
CA GLY A 3 71.11 30.28 7.12
C GLY A 3 69.98 29.75 7.96
N GLU A 4 69.17 30.62 8.55
CA GLU A 4 67.89 30.30 9.13
C GLU A 4 66.89 30.17 8.00
N VAL A 5 66.07 29.05 8.03
CA VAL A 5 64.99 28.85 7.12
C VAL A 5 63.73 28.82 7.97
N GLU A 6 62.85 29.81 7.80
CA GLU A 6 61.50 29.78 8.36
C GLU A 6 60.57 28.97 7.43
N ILE A 7 59.94 27.91 7.97
CA ILE A 7 58.92 27.14 7.29
C ILE A 7 57.65 27.50 7.97
N PRO A 8 56.76 28.32 7.35
CA PRO A 8 55.43 28.58 7.88
C PRO A 8 54.57 27.32 7.72
N PHE A 9 53.88 26.92 8.77
CA PHE A 9 52.84 25.91 8.71
C PHE A 9 51.60 26.41 9.44
N GLU A 10 50.45 26.22 8.76
CA GLU A 10 49.16 26.46 9.32
C GLU A 10 48.64 25.16 9.91
N PHE A 11 48.14 25.22 11.14
CA PHE A 11 47.28 24.14 11.65
C PHE A 11 45.93 24.69 12.00
N GLN A 12 44.95 23.93 11.58
CA GLN A 12 43.58 24.19 11.94
C GLN A 12 43.23 23.34 13.18
N VAL A 13 42.84 24.01 14.27
CA VAL A 13 42.31 23.32 15.44
C VAL A 13 40.86 23.02 15.16
N ILE A 14 40.55 21.73 14.96
CA ILE A 14 39.16 21.25 14.81
C ILE A 14 38.66 20.97 16.20
N ALA A 15 37.45 21.50 16.54
CA ALA A 15 36.76 21.14 17.75
C ALA A 15 36.43 19.64 17.70
N GLY A 16 36.83 18.89 18.76
CA GLY A 16 36.49 17.46 18.86
C GLY A 16 35.01 17.17 19.12
N SER A 17 34.14 18.19 19.10
CA SER A 17 32.73 18.12 19.41
C SER A 17 31.94 19.31 18.87
N TYR A 18 30.60 19.12 18.77
CA TYR A 18 29.65 20.19 18.48
C TYR A 18 28.78 20.50 19.70
N ASN A 19 28.53 21.78 19.97
CA ASN A 19 27.57 22.21 20.96
C ASN A 19 26.16 22.12 20.37
N SER A 20 25.23 21.49 21.09
CA SER A 20 23.84 21.35 20.68
C SER A 20 22.89 21.59 21.85
N GLN A 21 21.58 21.67 21.56
CA GLN A 21 20.56 21.82 22.60
C GLN A 21 20.50 20.63 23.59
N ILE A 22 21.03 19.46 23.24
CA ILE A 22 21.13 18.30 24.15
C ILE A 22 22.50 18.21 24.84
N GLY A 23 23.36 19.23 24.69
CA GLY A 23 24.72 19.29 25.19
C GLY A 23 25.77 19.07 24.10
N GLU A 24 26.96 18.77 24.54
CA GLU A 24 28.10 18.53 23.68
C GLU A 24 28.00 17.15 23.01
N ILE A 25 28.17 17.09 21.68
CA ILE A 25 28.14 15.86 20.90
C ILE A 25 29.44 15.64 20.15
N SER A 26 30.00 14.43 20.28
CA SER A 26 31.30 14.03 19.73
C SER A 26 31.26 12.65 19.08
N ASN A 27 30.14 11.98 19.04
CA ASN A 27 30.02 10.67 18.44
C ASN A 27 28.66 10.47 17.75
N LEU A 28 28.59 9.46 16.87
CA LEU A 28 27.39 9.16 16.04
C LEU A 28 26.18 8.75 16.87
N PHE A 29 26.34 8.20 18.07
CA PHE A 29 25.23 7.87 18.95
C PHE A 29 24.53 9.13 19.49
N GLN A 30 25.33 10.11 19.90
CA GLN A 30 24.83 11.41 20.35
C GLN A 30 24.17 12.18 19.19
N LEU A 31 24.75 12.11 17.97
CA LEU A 31 24.14 12.67 16.77
C LEU A 31 22.77 12.05 16.49
N ALA A 32 22.64 10.73 16.61
CA ALA A 32 21.36 10.05 16.43
C ALA A 32 20.32 10.47 17.50
N ASN A 33 20.76 10.69 18.74
CA ASN A 33 19.90 11.25 19.79
C ASN A 33 19.48 12.69 19.50
N LEU A 34 20.41 13.52 18.99
CA LEU A 34 20.06 14.88 18.57
C LEU A 34 19.05 14.86 17.42
N ALA A 35 19.25 14.02 16.41
CA ALA A 35 18.35 13.88 15.27
C ALA A 35 16.93 13.48 15.70
N LYS A 36 16.78 12.71 16.78
CA LYS A 36 15.48 12.36 17.36
C LYS A 36 14.78 13.56 18.03
N VAL A 37 15.54 14.50 18.63
CA VAL A 37 15.00 15.63 19.38
C VAL A 37 14.87 16.88 18.51
N ASN A 38 15.90 17.15 17.71
CA ASN A 38 15.96 18.28 16.79
C ASN A 38 16.65 17.89 15.48
N GLN A 39 15.83 17.42 14.53
CA GLN A 39 16.32 16.97 13.24
C GLN A 39 17.06 18.07 12.46
N ASN A 40 16.57 19.32 12.50
CA ASN A 40 17.17 20.41 11.75
C ASN A 40 18.59 20.74 12.23
N GLU A 41 18.82 20.73 13.53
CA GLU A 41 20.15 20.92 14.10
C GLU A 41 21.09 19.78 13.74
N ALA A 42 20.60 18.52 13.82
CA ALA A 42 21.39 17.36 13.43
C ALA A 42 21.74 17.38 11.93
N LEU A 43 20.84 17.84 11.05
CA LEU A 43 21.10 18.00 9.62
C LEU A 43 22.17 19.06 9.35
N GLY A 44 22.15 20.16 10.10
CA GLY A 44 23.20 21.19 10.03
C GLY A 44 24.57 20.61 10.34
N ILE A 45 24.69 19.82 11.41
CA ILE A 45 25.93 19.15 11.79
C ILE A 45 26.32 18.08 10.78
N PHE A 46 25.37 17.27 10.30
CA PHE A 46 25.62 16.23 9.30
C PHE A 46 26.15 16.80 7.98
N SER A 47 25.74 18.02 7.61
CA SER A 47 26.19 18.73 6.41
C SER A 47 27.50 19.47 6.58
N ASP A 48 27.97 19.62 7.82
CA ASP A 48 29.17 20.39 8.10
C ASP A 48 30.44 19.73 7.54
N ARG A 49 31.36 20.53 7.04
CA ARG A 49 32.64 20.08 6.45
C ARG A 49 33.54 19.33 7.42
N PHE A 50 33.44 19.65 8.72
CA PHE A 50 34.23 19.02 9.78
C PHE A 50 33.57 17.76 10.38
N PHE A 51 32.43 17.36 9.87
CA PHE A 51 31.71 16.18 10.34
C PHE A 51 32.60 14.93 10.40
N SER A 52 33.31 14.66 9.30
CA SER A 52 34.18 13.47 9.21
C SER A 52 35.32 13.48 10.23
N ASP A 53 35.87 14.64 10.52
CA ASP A 53 36.96 14.79 11.49
C ASP A 53 36.47 14.54 12.92
N VAL A 54 35.24 15.00 13.26
CA VAL A 54 34.68 14.87 14.61
C VAL A 54 34.09 13.48 14.86
N PHE A 55 33.36 12.93 13.89
CA PHE A 55 32.57 11.72 14.12
C PHE A 55 33.13 10.44 13.55
N LEU A 56 34.00 10.52 12.52
CA LEU A 56 34.47 9.34 11.80
C LEU A 56 35.90 8.96 12.11
N ASN A 57 36.64 9.77 12.91
CA ASN A 57 38.03 9.50 13.31
C ASN A 57 38.93 9.12 12.12
N GLY A 58 38.75 9.76 10.96
CA GLY A 58 39.53 9.48 9.77
C GLY A 58 39.16 8.24 8.98
N ASP A 59 38.01 7.63 9.25
CA ASP A 59 37.44 6.53 8.43
C ASP A 59 37.05 7.05 7.05
N LEU A 60 37.92 6.83 6.07
CA LEU A 60 37.72 7.26 4.69
C LEU A 60 36.54 6.55 4.00
N GLY A 61 36.19 5.33 4.45
CA GLY A 61 35.08 4.55 3.90
C GLY A 61 33.74 5.19 4.28
N LEU A 62 33.55 5.50 5.55
CA LEU A 62 32.35 6.18 6.06
C LEU A 62 32.27 7.63 5.55
N GLY A 63 33.41 8.32 5.38
CA GLY A 63 33.43 9.65 4.76
C GLY A 63 32.89 9.63 3.33
N LYS A 64 33.37 8.71 2.49
CA LYS A 64 32.86 8.52 1.12
C LYS A 64 31.37 8.15 1.09
N LEU A 65 30.96 7.23 1.94
CA LEU A 65 29.54 6.85 2.03
C LEU A 65 28.65 8.06 2.32
N ARG A 66 29.03 8.88 3.30
CA ARG A 66 28.30 10.12 3.63
C ARG A 66 28.23 11.06 2.43
N ASP A 67 29.36 11.32 1.78
CA ASP A 67 29.44 12.27 0.67
C ASP A 67 28.61 11.77 -0.54
N GLU A 68 28.65 10.47 -0.85
CA GLU A 68 27.83 9.85 -1.90
C GLU A 68 26.33 9.96 -1.58
N LEU A 69 25.92 9.75 -0.33
CA LEU A 69 24.52 9.89 0.10
C LEU A 69 24.05 11.35 -0.02
N ILE A 70 24.87 12.32 0.40
CA ILE A 70 24.53 13.75 0.29
C ILE A 70 24.38 14.18 -1.18
N LEU A 71 25.18 13.62 -2.09
CA LEU A 71 25.11 13.92 -3.51
C LEU A 71 23.94 13.21 -4.21
N GLY A 72 23.55 12.04 -3.75
CA GLY A 72 22.60 11.16 -4.42
C GLY A 72 21.15 11.34 -3.98
N THR A 73 20.88 11.91 -2.79
CA THR A 73 19.54 12.03 -2.22
C THR A 73 19.33 13.39 -1.53
N ASP A 74 18.11 13.65 -1.05
CA ASP A 74 17.89 14.80 -0.17
C ASP A 74 18.62 14.59 1.18
N ILE A 75 18.97 15.69 1.85
CA ILE A 75 19.82 15.66 3.04
C ILE A 75 19.18 14.90 4.23
N LYS A 76 17.85 14.87 4.32
CA LYS A 76 17.14 14.13 5.37
C LYS A 76 17.26 12.64 5.15
N THR A 77 17.02 12.19 3.92
CA THR A 77 17.20 10.79 3.50
C THR A 77 18.67 10.40 3.63
N ALA A 78 19.62 11.24 3.22
CA ALA A 78 21.05 10.98 3.34
C ALA A 78 21.47 10.71 4.79
N MET A 79 21.04 11.55 5.74
CA MET A 79 21.34 11.35 7.17
C MET A 79 20.69 10.08 7.71
N GLU A 80 19.44 9.78 7.33
CA GLU A 80 18.76 8.54 7.72
C GLU A 80 19.51 7.31 7.26
N GLU A 81 19.82 7.24 5.98
CA GLU A 81 20.56 6.12 5.37
C GLU A 81 21.92 5.95 6.00
N PHE A 82 22.62 7.07 6.24
CA PHE A 82 23.92 7.04 6.91
C PHE A 82 23.82 6.47 8.34
N LEU A 83 22.86 6.95 9.15
CA LEU A 83 22.67 6.45 10.52
C LEU A 83 22.25 4.97 10.56
N ILE A 84 21.50 4.51 9.57
CA ILE A 84 21.17 3.08 9.40
C ILE A 84 22.42 2.28 9.04
N ALA A 85 23.21 2.74 8.07
CA ALA A 85 24.42 2.07 7.61
C ALA A 85 25.46 1.91 8.72
N VAL A 86 25.61 2.92 9.61
CA VAL A 86 26.52 2.87 10.76
C VAL A 86 25.88 2.21 12.00
N HIS A 87 24.73 1.58 11.87
CA HIS A 87 23.98 0.88 12.94
C HIS A 87 23.68 1.74 14.18
N LYS A 88 23.44 3.02 13.99
CA LYS A 88 23.02 3.95 15.05
C LYS A 88 21.52 4.19 15.05
N LYS A 89 20.82 3.66 14.05
CA LYS A 89 19.39 3.75 13.89
C LYS A 89 18.87 2.50 13.20
N SER A 90 17.66 2.07 13.58
CA SER A 90 16.94 1.06 12.85
C SER A 90 16.12 1.70 11.71
N GLN A 91 15.91 0.96 10.65
CA GLN A 91 15.06 1.34 9.53
C GLN A 91 13.64 1.65 10.00
N VAL A 92 13.04 2.70 9.46
CA VAL A 92 11.65 3.08 9.77
C VAL A 92 10.72 2.13 9.06
N GLY A 93 9.99 1.34 9.81
CA GLY A 93 8.91 0.50 9.30
C GLY A 93 7.55 1.10 9.58
N ILE A 94 6.54 0.64 8.84
CA ILE A 94 5.13 0.99 9.05
C ILE A 94 4.32 -0.26 9.41
N SER A 95 3.27 -0.06 10.18
CA SER A 95 2.27 -1.10 10.47
C SER A 95 0.87 -0.51 10.37
N LEU A 96 -0.05 -1.29 9.82
CA LEU A 96 -1.46 -0.93 9.76
C LEU A 96 -2.17 -1.45 11.02
N GLU A 97 -3.08 -0.67 11.57
CA GLU A 97 -3.95 -1.12 12.67
C GLU A 97 -4.85 -2.28 12.22
N LYS A 98 -5.30 -2.21 10.97
CA LYS A 98 -6.12 -3.23 10.31
C LYS A 98 -5.55 -3.51 8.92
N GLU A 99 -5.46 -4.77 8.56
CA GLU A 99 -5.02 -5.21 7.23
C GLU A 99 -6.20 -5.53 6.31
N GLU A 100 -7.41 -5.65 6.88
CA GLU A 100 -8.64 -5.91 6.15
C GLU A 100 -9.80 -5.11 6.73
N ILE A 101 -10.65 -4.59 5.85
CA ILE A 101 -11.94 -3.98 6.15
C ILE A 101 -12.99 -4.72 5.35
N SER A 102 -14.03 -5.19 6.04
CA SER A 102 -15.16 -5.87 5.40
C SER A 102 -16.46 -5.17 5.79
N LEU A 103 -17.30 -4.88 4.78
CA LEU A 103 -18.61 -4.28 4.91
C LEU A 103 -19.64 -5.17 4.25
N ASP A 104 -20.76 -5.37 4.94
CA ASP A 104 -21.90 -6.17 4.43
C ASP A 104 -22.77 -5.39 3.43
N SER A 105 -22.71 -4.06 3.47
CA SER A 105 -23.40 -3.18 2.53
C SER A 105 -22.74 -1.79 2.54
N LEU A 106 -22.96 -1.05 1.47
CA LEU A 106 -22.55 0.35 1.35
C LEU A 106 -23.65 1.12 0.60
N GLU A 107 -24.13 2.20 1.21
CA GLU A 107 -25.08 3.13 0.60
C GLU A 107 -24.48 4.53 0.57
N GLY A 108 -24.36 5.10 -0.63
CA GLY A 108 -23.75 6.41 -0.85
C GLY A 108 -22.25 6.39 -0.68
N GLU A 109 -21.71 7.50 -0.16
CA GLU A 109 -20.28 7.69 0.08
C GLU A 109 -19.99 7.70 1.58
N MET A 110 -19.02 6.90 2.02
CA MET A 110 -18.69 6.73 3.44
C MET A 110 -17.19 6.91 3.66
N PRO A 111 -16.78 7.82 4.59
CA PRO A 111 -15.38 7.92 5.01
C PRO A 111 -14.98 6.72 5.87
N VAL A 112 -13.76 6.25 5.64
CA VAL A 112 -13.14 5.18 6.43
C VAL A 112 -11.75 5.66 6.85
N THR A 113 -11.44 5.55 8.13
CA THR A 113 -10.13 5.93 8.69
C THR A 113 -9.40 4.71 9.21
N VAL A 114 -8.11 4.62 8.88
CA VAL A 114 -7.21 3.58 9.36
C VAL A 114 -5.95 4.22 9.93
N MET A 115 -5.50 3.72 11.07
CA MET A 115 -4.26 4.18 11.69
C MET A 115 -3.06 3.46 11.09
N ILE A 116 -2.07 4.25 10.66
CA ILE A 116 -0.75 3.77 10.22
C ILE A 116 0.27 4.19 11.27
N ASN A 117 0.99 3.23 11.84
CA ASN A 117 1.95 3.49 12.89
C ASN A 117 3.37 3.36 12.37
N LYS A 118 4.27 4.27 12.76
CA LYS A 118 5.73 4.15 12.56
C LYS A 118 6.32 3.25 13.63
N SER A 119 7.25 2.39 13.26
CA SER A 119 7.94 1.49 14.19
C SER A 119 8.96 2.22 15.08
N VAL A 120 9.66 3.21 14.52
CA VAL A 120 10.71 4.00 15.17
C VAL A 120 10.64 5.45 14.71
N TRP A 121 11.38 6.33 15.39
CA TRP A 121 11.54 7.72 14.99
C TRP A 121 12.30 7.85 13.66
N GLY A 122 12.13 8.97 12.95
CA GLY A 122 12.89 9.36 11.78
C GLY A 122 12.04 9.68 10.57
N HIS A 123 12.71 10.05 9.50
CA HIS A 123 12.09 10.45 8.25
C HIS A 123 11.34 9.29 7.63
N VAL A 124 10.12 9.55 7.18
CA VAL A 124 9.29 8.62 6.43
C VAL A 124 8.67 9.33 5.24
N SER A 125 8.75 8.71 4.09
CA SER A 125 7.99 9.08 2.89
C SER A 125 7.06 7.93 2.58
N LEU A 126 5.75 8.18 2.58
CA LEU A 126 4.71 7.17 2.38
C LEU A 126 3.90 7.52 1.13
N GLN A 127 3.79 6.58 0.22
CA GLN A 127 2.88 6.65 -0.94
C GLN A 127 1.72 5.69 -0.69
N ALA A 128 0.50 6.15 -1.01
CA ALA A 128 -0.73 5.37 -0.93
C ALA A 128 -1.36 5.27 -2.32
N GLU A 129 -1.51 4.06 -2.82
CA GLU A 129 -2.13 3.78 -4.12
C GLU A 129 -3.36 2.92 -3.91
N ALA A 130 -4.53 3.38 -4.38
CA ALA A 130 -5.78 2.66 -4.29
C ALA A 130 -6.08 1.91 -5.59
N GLU A 131 -6.55 0.68 -5.48
CA GLU A 131 -7.03 -0.14 -6.57
C GLU A 131 -8.45 -0.61 -6.25
N GLY A 132 -9.40 -0.31 -7.14
CA GLY A 132 -10.82 -0.58 -7.03
C GLY A 132 -11.65 0.68 -7.23
N ASP A 133 -12.60 0.63 -8.17
CA ASP A 133 -13.39 1.79 -8.61
C ASP A 133 -14.27 2.39 -7.50
N PHE A 134 -14.46 1.64 -6.42
CA PHE A 134 -15.26 2.06 -5.25
C PHE A 134 -14.41 2.69 -4.13
N ILE A 135 -13.08 2.77 -4.29
CA ILE A 135 -12.17 3.38 -3.32
C ILE A 135 -11.69 4.73 -3.86
N ILE A 136 -11.98 5.80 -3.13
CA ILE A 136 -11.62 7.16 -3.48
C ILE A 136 -10.63 7.69 -2.45
N THR A 137 -9.50 8.23 -2.91
CA THR A 137 -8.45 8.79 -2.06
C THR A 137 -8.18 10.22 -2.47
N ASP A 138 -8.16 11.14 -1.50
CA ASP A 138 -7.91 12.56 -1.74
C ASP A 138 -6.42 12.89 -1.84
N ARG A 139 -5.60 12.10 -1.15
CA ARG A 139 -4.15 12.32 -1.07
C ARG A 139 -3.41 10.99 -1.18
N THR A 140 -2.32 11.00 -1.95
CA THR A 140 -1.52 9.81 -2.24
C THR A 140 -0.12 9.83 -1.64
N SER A 141 0.33 10.98 -1.10
CA SER A 141 1.69 11.14 -0.55
C SER A 141 1.65 11.76 0.83
N TYR A 142 2.41 11.20 1.76
CA TYR A 142 2.51 11.62 3.16
C TYR A 142 3.97 11.65 3.57
N ASP A 143 4.33 12.58 4.45
CA ASP A 143 5.66 12.72 4.99
C ASP A 143 5.66 12.64 6.53
N GLU A 144 6.82 12.84 7.13
CA GLU A 144 6.97 12.79 8.58
C GLU A 144 6.08 13.79 9.32
N GLY A 145 5.79 14.95 8.74
CA GLY A 145 4.93 15.97 9.33
C GLY A 145 3.48 15.53 9.51
N ASP A 146 3.05 14.55 8.72
CA ASP A 146 1.70 13.98 8.81
C ASP A 146 1.55 12.97 9.97
N PHE A 147 2.68 12.48 10.52
CA PHE A 147 2.69 11.51 11.61
C PHE A 147 2.73 12.22 12.98
N ILE A 148 1.59 12.31 13.64
CA ILE A 148 1.47 12.90 14.97
C ILE A 148 1.72 11.80 16.03
N GLY A 149 2.79 11.97 16.83
CA GLY A 149 3.16 10.97 17.82
C GLY A 149 3.50 9.59 17.22
N GLY A 150 3.99 9.58 15.97
CA GLY A 150 4.33 8.35 15.25
C GLY A 150 3.13 7.63 14.62
N LYS A 151 1.97 8.29 14.56
CA LYS A 151 0.73 7.77 13.99
C LYS A 151 0.20 8.70 12.91
N LEU A 152 -0.26 8.12 11.80
CA LEU A 152 -0.96 8.80 10.72
C LEU A 152 -2.40 8.30 10.67
N GLU A 153 -3.36 9.22 10.75
CA GLU A 153 -4.77 8.95 10.45
C GLU A 153 -4.99 9.02 8.95
N TYR A 154 -5.04 7.87 8.30
CA TYR A 154 -5.30 7.79 6.87
C TYR A 154 -6.79 7.64 6.63
N THR A 155 -7.40 8.63 5.98
CA THR A 155 -8.83 8.61 5.61
C THR A 155 -8.98 8.47 4.10
N PHE A 156 -9.88 7.61 3.69
CA PHE A 156 -10.32 7.40 2.31
C PHE A 156 -11.85 7.23 2.30
N TYR A 157 -12.44 7.29 1.10
CA TYR A 157 -13.88 7.16 0.95
C TYR A 157 -14.22 5.91 0.16
N LEU A 158 -15.30 5.25 0.56
CA LEU A 158 -15.92 4.18 -0.19
C LEU A 158 -17.19 4.70 -0.85
N SER A 159 -17.37 4.44 -2.14
CA SER A 159 -18.53 4.89 -2.92
C SER A 159 -19.29 3.71 -3.51
N ASP A 160 -20.60 3.70 -3.34
CA ASP A 160 -21.48 2.69 -3.92
C ASP A 160 -21.53 2.74 -5.46
N LYS A 161 -21.20 3.89 -6.05
CA LYS A 161 -21.19 4.09 -7.50
C LYS A 161 -20.21 3.19 -8.25
N GLY A 162 -19.11 2.81 -7.60
CA GLY A 162 -18.08 1.91 -8.14
C GLY A 162 -18.32 0.44 -7.82
N LEU A 163 -19.40 0.07 -7.12
CA LEU A 163 -19.67 -1.30 -6.73
C LEU A 163 -20.42 -2.09 -7.81
N HIS A 164 -19.99 -3.34 -7.99
CA HIS A 164 -20.72 -4.35 -8.72
C HIS A 164 -21.64 -5.14 -7.80
N ALA A 165 -22.64 -5.84 -8.37
CA ALA A 165 -23.46 -6.78 -7.61
C ALA A 165 -22.60 -7.95 -7.11
N GLY A 166 -22.74 -8.29 -5.82
CA GLY A 166 -21.97 -9.32 -5.15
C GLY A 166 -20.77 -8.77 -4.39
N ARG A 167 -19.73 -9.60 -4.20
CA ARG A 167 -18.52 -9.21 -3.46
C ARG A 167 -17.58 -8.37 -4.31
N ASN A 168 -17.30 -7.18 -3.83
CA ASN A 168 -16.29 -6.27 -4.37
C ASN A 168 -15.04 -6.34 -3.50
N THR A 169 -13.88 -6.43 -4.12
CA THR A 169 -12.61 -6.43 -3.42
C THR A 169 -11.69 -5.40 -4.07
N GLY A 170 -11.19 -4.49 -3.25
CA GLY A 170 -10.20 -3.51 -3.62
C GLY A 170 -9.06 -3.54 -2.62
N ARG A 171 -8.03 -2.75 -2.87
CA ARG A 171 -6.89 -2.64 -1.96
C ARG A 171 -6.28 -1.24 -1.99
N ILE A 172 -5.65 -0.87 -0.88
CA ILE A 172 -4.79 0.30 -0.80
C ILE A 172 -3.40 -0.19 -0.45
N VAL A 173 -2.43 0.13 -1.31
CA VAL A 173 -1.02 -0.23 -1.12
C VAL A 173 -0.28 0.97 -0.57
N PHE A 174 0.26 0.82 0.63
CA PHE A 174 1.12 1.79 1.29
C PHE A 174 2.57 1.41 1.04
N SER A 175 3.32 2.27 0.37
CA SER A 175 4.72 2.03 0.00
C SER A 175 5.62 3.06 0.67
N THR A 176 6.67 2.58 1.32
CA THR A 176 7.82 3.37 1.74
C THR A 176 9.04 2.97 0.91
N PRO A 177 10.19 3.66 0.96
CA PRO A 177 11.40 3.22 0.30
C PRO A 177 11.84 1.80 0.68
N TYR A 178 11.42 1.29 1.85
CA TYR A 178 11.91 0.05 2.43
C TYR A 178 10.91 -1.10 2.42
N GLU A 179 9.60 -0.80 2.46
CA GLU A 179 8.57 -1.85 2.56
C GLU A 179 7.24 -1.42 1.95
N ARG A 180 6.39 -2.41 1.75
CA ARG A 180 5.00 -2.22 1.31
C ARG A 180 4.05 -2.91 2.26
N LYS A 181 2.92 -2.26 2.56
CA LYS A 181 1.80 -2.81 3.33
C LYS A 181 0.53 -2.68 2.52
N THR A 182 -0.35 -3.64 2.63
CA THR A 182 -1.60 -3.65 1.87
C THR A 182 -2.78 -3.72 2.82
N LEU A 183 -3.72 -2.80 2.64
CA LEU A 183 -5.03 -2.84 3.25
C LEU A 183 -6.01 -3.40 2.22
N VAL A 184 -6.65 -4.51 2.54
CA VAL A 184 -7.69 -5.12 1.70
C VAL A 184 -9.05 -4.57 2.12
N VAL A 185 -9.84 -4.12 1.14
CA VAL A 185 -11.19 -3.63 1.37
C VAL A 185 -12.18 -4.53 0.64
N LYS A 186 -13.11 -5.10 1.38
CA LYS A 186 -14.18 -5.96 0.87
C LYS A 186 -15.52 -5.31 1.15
N VAL A 187 -16.35 -5.21 0.13
CA VAL A 187 -17.73 -4.70 0.25
C VAL A 187 -18.66 -5.70 -0.41
N ASP A 188 -19.55 -6.26 0.37
CA ASP A 188 -20.61 -7.13 -0.13
C ASP A 188 -21.79 -6.24 -0.53
N ASN A 189 -22.03 -6.11 -1.84
CA ASN A 189 -23.15 -5.35 -2.39
C ASN A 189 -24.26 -6.29 -2.84
N TYR A 190 -24.88 -6.93 -1.86
CA TYR A 190 -26.12 -7.68 -2.05
C TYR A 190 -27.30 -6.71 -1.85
N ALA A 191 -27.42 -5.72 -2.73
CA ALA A 191 -28.50 -4.76 -2.63
C ALA A 191 -29.83 -5.50 -2.51
N VAL A 192 -30.56 -5.19 -1.45
CA VAL A 192 -31.92 -5.69 -1.14
C VAL A 192 -32.96 -5.25 -2.19
N ASN A 193 -32.54 -4.69 -3.31
CA ASN A 193 -33.39 -4.47 -4.45
C ASN A 193 -33.43 -5.75 -5.29
N ASP A 194 -34.57 -6.41 -5.24
CA ASP A 194 -34.92 -7.62 -5.99
C ASP A 194 -34.34 -7.74 -7.41
N GLY A 195 -34.18 -6.64 -8.14
CA GLY A 195 -33.64 -6.61 -9.49
C GLY A 195 -32.18 -6.98 -9.64
N ARG A 196 -31.28 -6.72 -8.65
CA ARG A 196 -29.84 -7.05 -8.77
C ARG A 196 -29.54 -8.49 -8.38
N LEU A 197 -30.23 -9.02 -7.38
CA LEU A 197 -30.16 -10.44 -7.04
C LEU A 197 -30.73 -11.29 -8.17
N ILE A 198 -31.87 -10.90 -8.73
CA ILE A 198 -32.49 -11.52 -9.91
C ILE A 198 -31.44 -11.56 -11.04
N ASN A 199 -30.78 -10.43 -11.38
CA ASN A 199 -29.77 -10.37 -12.44
C ASN A 199 -28.56 -11.28 -12.18
N MET A 200 -28.14 -11.46 -10.93
CA MET A 200 -27.04 -12.38 -10.59
C MET A 200 -27.46 -13.86 -10.74
N PHE A 201 -28.66 -14.22 -10.30
CA PHE A 201 -29.22 -15.56 -10.51
C PHE A 201 -29.44 -15.85 -11.98
N GLU A 202 -29.95 -14.91 -12.74
CA GLU A 202 -30.12 -15.01 -14.19
C GLU A 202 -28.79 -15.27 -14.90
N LYS A 203 -27.77 -14.44 -14.63
CA LYS A 203 -26.42 -14.62 -15.21
C LYS A 203 -25.83 -15.98 -14.86
N ARG A 204 -25.99 -16.44 -13.62
CA ARG A 204 -25.51 -17.75 -13.19
C ARG A 204 -26.20 -18.88 -13.95
N ASN A 205 -27.52 -18.81 -14.11
CA ASN A 205 -28.28 -19.82 -14.82
C ASN A 205 -27.99 -19.79 -16.31
N ILE A 206 -27.83 -18.64 -16.94
CA ILE A 206 -27.38 -18.49 -18.32
C ILE A 206 -25.98 -19.12 -18.52
N VAL A 207 -25.02 -18.82 -17.63
CA VAL A 207 -23.68 -19.43 -17.69
C VAL A 207 -23.76 -20.94 -17.52
N THR A 208 -24.64 -21.44 -16.66
CA THR A 208 -24.85 -22.88 -16.48
C THR A 208 -25.40 -23.52 -17.74
N LEU A 209 -26.38 -22.91 -18.40
CA LEU A 209 -26.91 -23.35 -19.69
C LEU A 209 -25.81 -23.45 -20.76
N MET A 210 -25.02 -22.38 -20.90
CA MET A 210 -23.92 -22.34 -21.87
C MET A 210 -22.87 -23.41 -21.60
N LYS A 211 -22.42 -23.55 -20.35
CA LYS A 211 -21.41 -24.57 -19.97
C LYS A 211 -21.92 -25.98 -20.20
N THR A 212 -23.17 -26.26 -19.82
CA THR A 212 -23.75 -27.59 -19.96
C THR A 212 -23.94 -27.92 -21.42
N TYR A 213 -24.37 -26.99 -22.26
CA TYR A 213 -24.45 -27.18 -23.71
C TYR A 213 -23.07 -27.43 -24.33
N LEU A 214 -22.04 -26.66 -23.99
CA LEU A 214 -20.69 -26.87 -24.47
C LEU A 214 -20.14 -28.24 -24.06
N ASN A 215 -20.35 -28.64 -22.80
CA ASN A 215 -19.95 -29.96 -22.32
C ASN A 215 -20.65 -31.11 -23.08
N PHE A 216 -21.92 -30.94 -23.37
CA PHE A 216 -22.66 -31.88 -24.21
C PHE A 216 -22.08 -31.97 -25.64
N ARG A 217 -21.78 -30.81 -26.27
CA ARG A 217 -21.18 -30.74 -27.61
C ARG A 217 -19.76 -31.34 -27.69
N LEU A 218 -19.07 -31.36 -26.55
CA LEU A 218 -17.71 -31.92 -26.39
C LEU A 218 -17.74 -33.38 -25.87
N ASP A 219 -18.89 -34.04 -25.86
CA ASP A 219 -19.09 -35.43 -25.36
C ASP A 219 -18.62 -35.65 -23.91
N ARG A 220 -18.61 -34.57 -23.09
CA ARG A 220 -18.22 -34.62 -21.68
C ARG A 220 -19.39 -34.94 -20.74
N VAL A 221 -20.61 -34.70 -21.18
CA VAL A 221 -21.86 -35.07 -20.51
C VAL A 221 -22.78 -35.70 -21.50
N ASN A 222 -23.58 -36.69 -21.04
CA ASN A 222 -24.55 -37.34 -21.88
C ASN A 222 -25.82 -36.48 -22.08
N MET A 223 -26.68 -36.88 -23.01
CA MET A 223 -27.89 -36.15 -23.36
C MET A 223 -28.84 -36.02 -22.17
N GLU A 224 -28.97 -37.03 -21.35
CA GLU A 224 -29.87 -37.04 -20.17
C GLU A 224 -29.38 -35.99 -19.12
N GLN A 225 -28.09 -35.96 -18.83
CA GLN A 225 -27.54 -34.96 -17.92
C GLN A 225 -27.64 -33.54 -18.47
N TRP A 226 -27.45 -33.36 -19.78
CA TRP A 226 -27.64 -32.06 -20.43
C TRP A 226 -29.10 -31.60 -20.32
N ILE A 227 -30.04 -32.44 -20.61
CA ILE A 227 -31.49 -32.16 -20.53
C ILE A 227 -31.88 -31.78 -19.09
N LEU A 228 -31.51 -32.61 -18.12
CA LEU A 228 -31.83 -32.38 -16.70
C LEU A 228 -31.29 -31.03 -16.18
N THR A 229 -30.00 -30.77 -16.42
CA THR A 229 -29.36 -29.55 -15.94
C THR A 229 -29.92 -28.31 -16.63
N SER A 230 -30.15 -28.38 -17.94
CA SER A 230 -30.70 -27.26 -18.72
C SER A 230 -32.11 -26.96 -18.33
N ARG A 231 -32.94 -27.99 -18.11
CA ARG A 231 -34.32 -27.86 -17.67
C ARG A 231 -34.42 -27.17 -16.30
N ASN A 232 -33.59 -27.57 -15.36
CA ASN A 232 -33.54 -26.94 -14.04
C ASN A 232 -33.16 -25.46 -14.12
N ALA A 233 -32.12 -25.13 -14.90
CA ALA A 233 -31.64 -23.74 -15.06
C ALA A 233 -32.72 -22.87 -15.75
N LEU A 234 -33.39 -23.38 -16.78
CA LEU A 234 -34.50 -22.67 -17.46
C LEU A 234 -35.71 -22.50 -16.56
N SER A 235 -36.06 -23.51 -15.76
CA SER A 235 -37.18 -23.39 -14.81
C SER A 235 -36.91 -22.31 -13.76
N GLU A 236 -35.68 -22.14 -13.33
CA GLU A 236 -35.31 -21.04 -12.41
C GLU A 236 -35.38 -19.67 -13.10
N LEU A 237 -34.98 -19.55 -14.36
CA LEU A 237 -35.08 -18.31 -15.13
C LEU A 237 -36.55 -17.92 -15.35
N LEU A 238 -37.40 -18.87 -15.73
CA LEU A 238 -38.82 -18.65 -15.99
C LEU A 238 -39.63 -18.31 -14.72
N LYS A 239 -39.12 -18.57 -13.52
CA LYS A 239 -39.74 -18.06 -12.28
C LYS A 239 -39.72 -16.54 -12.17
N ASN A 240 -38.71 -15.90 -12.76
CA ASN A 240 -38.54 -14.44 -12.72
C ASN A 240 -39.30 -13.74 -13.86
N ASP A 241 -39.36 -14.38 -15.03
CA ASP A 241 -40.09 -13.91 -16.21
C ASP A 241 -40.68 -15.13 -16.95
N GLU A 242 -41.97 -15.40 -16.68
CA GLU A 242 -42.68 -16.54 -17.27
C GLU A 242 -42.88 -16.37 -18.78
N ASP A 243 -42.91 -15.14 -19.27
CA ASP A 243 -43.17 -14.79 -20.66
C ASP A 243 -41.89 -14.60 -21.49
N ASP A 244 -40.66 -14.83 -20.93
CA ASP A 244 -39.41 -14.73 -21.69
C ASP A 244 -39.45 -15.65 -22.92
N PRO A 245 -39.46 -15.08 -24.14
CA PRO A 245 -39.64 -15.87 -25.37
C PRO A 245 -38.45 -16.77 -25.66
N TYR A 246 -37.22 -16.37 -25.24
CA TYR A 246 -36.00 -17.15 -25.45
C TYR A 246 -35.93 -18.35 -24.52
N CYS A 247 -36.25 -18.15 -23.24
CA CYS A 247 -36.32 -19.22 -22.25
C CYS A 247 -37.39 -20.23 -22.59
N ASN A 248 -38.59 -19.79 -23.01
CA ASN A 248 -39.69 -20.64 -23.44
C ASN A 248 -39.34 -21.44 -24.72
N LEU A 249 -38.65 -20.80 -25.69
CA LEU A 249 -38.20 -21.51 -26.91
C LEU A 249 -37.19 -22.62 -26.57
N LEU A 250 -36.15 -22.30 -25.74
CA LEU A 250 -35.15 -23.28 -25.31
C LEU A 250 -35.76 -24.40 -24.48
N MET A 251 -36.72 -24.11 -23.59
CA MET A 251 -37.46 -25.12 -22.82
C MET A 251 -38.22 -26.07 -23.73
N SER A 252 -38.88 -25.54 -24.74
CA SER A 252 -39.61 -26.34 -25.73
C SER A 252 -38.67 -27.27 -26.52
N GLN A 253 -37.51 -26.79 -26.93
CA GLN A 253 -36.48 -27.61 -27.62
C GLN A 253 -35.94 -28.73 -26.73
N ILE A 254 -35.74 -28.47 -25.44
CA ILE A 254 -35.26 -29.48 -24.49
C ILE A 254 -36.35 -30.53 -24.24
N LEU A 255 -37.61 -30.12 -24.08
CA LEU A 255 -38.75 -31.05 -23.91
C LEU A 255 -38.97 -31.95 -25.14
N ILE A 256 -38.77 -31.42 -26.35
CA ILE A 256 -38.82 -32.23 -27.58
C ILE A 256 -37.69 -33.25 -27.60
N SER A 257 -36.47 -32.85 -27.14
CA SER A 257 -35.32 -33.72 -27.10
C SER A 257 -35.45 -34.84 -26.05
N ASP A 258 -36.18 -34.59 -24.96
CA ASP A 258 -36.45 -35.54 -23.87
C ASP A 258 -37.42 -36.65 -24.31
N ASN A 259 -38.33 -36.34 -25.25
CA ASN A 259 -39.37 -37.27 -25.74
C ASN A 259 -38.93 -38.10 -26.96
N LYS A 260 -37.66 -38.07 -27.33
CA LYS A 260 -37.07 -38.91 -28.41
C LYS A 260 -36.21 -40.01 -27.85
#